data_d6bf3dff82bba77f3e72ca15cdd8a7a9
#
_entry.id   d6bf3dff82bba77f3e72ca15cdd8a7a9
#
_cell.length_a   1.000
_cell.length_b   1.000
_cell.length_c   1.000
_cell.angle_alpha   90.00
_cell.angle_beta   90.00
_cell.angle_gamma   90.00
#
_symmetry.space_group_name_H-M   'P 1'
#
loop_
_entity.id
_entity.type
_entity.pdbx_description
1 polymer ?
#
loop_
_entity_poly.entity_id
_entity_poly.type
_entity_poly.pdbx_seq_one_letter_code
_entity_poly.pdbx_strand_id
1 'polypeptide(L)'
;STQAVLDYSKVSRRWQMEDRYYTKVFSDDDAGTTIRVVFIDTTPLIDSYRTDNRYPDASKQDIDAQLEWLDATLKTAKEDWVIVVGHHPMYAETKKDIAEQKDIQRRLLPIFQKNGNVAMYVCGHIHNFQHIRKPSDNTDYVVNTAGSLSRKVKATDCTQFCSPSTGFSVVSASKQKLQLHMIDKEGKEIHCVSKEK
;
A
#
# COMPACT_ATOMS: atom_id res chain seq x y z
N SER A 1 -13.96 -15.15 -6.56
CA SER A 1 -12.60 -15.70 -6.41
C SER A 1 -11.60 -14.72 -7.01
N THR A 2 -10.39 -14.69 -6.52
CA THR A 2 -9.31 -13.84 -7.06
C THR A 2 -9.03 -14.16 -8.53
N GLN A 3 -9.17 -15.43 -8.93
CA GLN A 3 -9.01 -15.83 -10.32
C GLN A 3 -9.96 -15.09 -11.27
N ALA A 4 -11.21 -14.88 -10.89
CA ALA A 4 -12.16 -14.12 -11.72
C ALA A 4 -11.72 -12.66 -11.92
N VAL A 5 -11.08 -12.06 -10.92
CA VAL A 5 -10.55 -10.70 -11.01
C VAL A 5 -9.33 -10.63 -11.92
N LEU A 6 -8.45 -11.64 -11.87
CA LEU A 6 -7.32 -11.79 -12.80
C LEU A 6 -7.81 -12.01 -14.24
N ASP A 7 -8.77 -12.90 -14.42
CA ASP A 7 -9.32 -13.20 -15.75
C ASP A 7 -10.05 -12.01 -16.38
N TYR A 8 -10.60 -11.10 -15.56
CA TYR A 8 -11.24 -9.89 -16.07
C TYR A 8 -10.26 -8.95 -16.79
N SER A 9 -8.96 -9.00 -16.46
CA SER A 9 -7.91 -8.30 -17.22
C SER A 9 -7.84 -8.69 -18.70
N LYS A 10 -8.30 -9.90 -19.04
CA LYS A 10 -8.37 -10.38 -20.43
C LYS A 10 -9.60 -9.83 -21.18
N VAL A 11 -10.60 -9.33 -20.45
CA VAL A 11 -11.87 -8.83 -20.98
C VAL A 11 -11.89 -7.31 -21.05
N SER A 12 -11.35 -6.63 -20.06
CA SER A 12 -11.38 -5.17 -19.95
C SER A 12 -9.98 -4.57 -20.07
N ARG A 13 -9.76 -3.76 -21.11
CA ARG A 13 -8.51 -2.98 -21.24
C ARG A 13 -8.28 -1.95 -20.11
N ARG A 14 -9.32 -1.62 -19.37
CA ARG A 14 -9.25 -0.65 -18.25
C ARG A 14 -8.87 -1.33 -16.95
N TRP A 15 -9.03 -2.65 -16.86
CA TRP A 15 -8.68 -3.44 -15.69
C TRP A 15 -7.35 -4.14 -15.95
N GLN A 16 -6.33 -3.79 -15.21
CA GLN A 16 -5.00 -4.35 -15.36
C GLN A 16 -4.57 -4.90 -13.99
N MET A 17 -4.65 -6.21 -13.85
CA MET A 17 -4.14 -6.96 -12.72
C MET A 17 -3.41 -8.18 -13.27
N GLU A 18 -2.09 -8.10 -13.35
CA GLU A 18 -1.26 -9.08 -14.03
C GLU A 18 -1.18 -10.40 -13.26
N ASP A 19 -1.08 -10.29 -11.93
CA ASP A 19 -1.04 -11.42 -11.02
C ASP A 19 -1.57 -10.99 -9.63
N ARG A 20 -1.56 -11.89 -8.66
CA ARG A 20 -1.87 -11.61 -7.25
C ARG A 20 -0.88 -10.62 -6.64
N TYR A 21 0.37 -10.72 -7.03
CA TYR A 21 1.42 -9.75 -6.71
C TYR A 21 2.30 -9.54 -7.92
N TYR A 22 2.63 -8.30 -8.19
CA TYR A 22 3.39 -7.90 -9.39
C TYR A 22 3.99 -6.52 -9.19
N THR A 23 4.79 -6.06 -10.14
CA THR A 23 5.39 -4.72 -10.10
C THR A 23 5.23 -4.03 -11.43
N LYS A 24 5.07 -2.69 -11.37
CA LYS A 24 5.11 -1.80 -12.54
C LYS A 24 6.12 -0.70 -12.33
N VAL A 25 6.84 -0.35 -13.39
CA VAL A 25 7.71 0.81 -13.43
C VAL A 25 7.06 1.89 -14.28
N PHE A 26 6.97 3.07 -13.73
CA PHE A 26 6.55 4.27 -14.44
C PHE A 26 7.77 5.15 -14.65
N SER A 27 7.94 5.69 -15.86
CA SER A 27 9.02 6.61 -16.21
C SER A 27 8.43 7.87 -16.84
N ASP A 28 9.05 8.99 -16.53
CA ASP A 28 8.94 10.23 -17.29
C ASP A 28 10.23 10.38 -18.07
N ASP A 29 10.17 10.17 -19.37
CA ASP A 29 11.35 10.16 -20.25
C ASP A 29 11.98 11.55 -20.35
N ASP A 30 11.19 12.63 -20.28
CA ASP A 30 11.68 14.02 -20.35
C ASP A 30 12.39 14.42 -19.05
N ALA A 31 11.82 14.10 -17.90
CA ALA A 31 12.41 14.38 -16.59
C ALA A 31 13.42 13.30 -16.14
N GLY A 32 13.39 12.13 -16.76
CA GLY A 32 14.19 10.96 -16.41
C GLY A 32 13.90 10.45 -14.99
N THR A 33 12.67 10.65 -14.49
CA THR A 33 12.22 10.20 -13.17
C THR A 33 11.58 8.84 -13.29
N THR A 34 11.87 7.94 -12.35
CA THR A 34 11.34 6.58 -12.34
C THR A 34 10.72 6.23 -11.01
N ILE A 35 9.57 5.54 -11.06
CA ILE A 35 8.86 5.02 -9.88
C ILE A 35 8.58 3.55 -10.10
N ARG A 36 8.99 2.71 -9.15
CA ARG A 36 8.52 1.32 -9.06
C ARG A 36 7.35 1.25 -8.11
N VAL A 37 6.22 0.73 -8.59
CA VAL A 37 5.08 0.38 -7.75
C VAL A 37 5.00 -1.13 -7.62
N VAL A 38 5.06 -1.64 -6.39
CA VAL A 38 5.04 -3.06 -6.05
C VAL A 38 3.69 -3.38 -5.43
N PHE A 39 2.87 -4.17 -6.12
CA PHE A 39 1.55 -4.61 -5.64
C PHE A 39 1.68 -5.96 -4.96
N ILE A 40 1.13 -6.10 -3.75
CA ILE A 40 1.17 -7.33 -2.96
C ILE A 40 -0.22 -7.80 -2.56
N ASP A 41 -0.43 -9.13 -2.52
CA ASP A 41 -1.64 -9.73 -1.97
C ASP A 41 -1.50 -9.88 -0.45
N THR A 42 -2.13 -8.99 0.28
CA THR A 42 -2.08 -8.98 1.75
C THR A 42 -3.06 -9.93 2.42
N THR A 43 -4.08 -10.42 1.70
CA THR A 43 -5.09 -11.34 2.28
C THR A 43 -4.46 -12.63 2.83
N PRO A 44 -3.60 -13.36 2.11
CA PRO A 44 -2.97 -14.55 2.64
C PRO A 44 -1.94 -14.27 3.75
N LEU A 45 -1.50 -13.02 3.89
CA LEU A 45 -0.55 -12.61 4.93
C LEU A 45 -1.21 -12.43 6.31
N ILE A 46 -2.51 -12.63 6.44
CA ILE A 46 -3.28 -12.52 7.68
C ILE A 46 -3.73 -13.91 8.12
N ASP A 47 -3.30 -14.33 9.30
CA ASP A 47 -3.49 -15.69 9.78
C ASP A 47 -4.99 -16.07 9.90
N SER A 48 -5.83 -15.16 10.38
CA SER A 48 -7.26 -15.40 10.51
C SER A 48 -7.96 -15.67 9.18
N TYR A 49 -7.51 -15.04 8.08
CA TYR A 49 -8.10 -15.26 6.75
C TYR A 49 -7.70 -16.61 6.15
N ARG A 50 -6.56 -17.16 6.55
CA ARG A 50 -6.13 -18.48 6.09
C ARG A 50 -6.95 -19.63 6.69
N THR A 51 -7.62 -19.38 7.80
CA THR A 51 -8.49 -20.36 8.48
C THR A 51 -9.98 -20.10 8.30
N ASP A 52 -10.34 -18.97 7.68
CA ASP A 52 -11.72 -18.56 7.48
C ASP A 52 -12.27 -19.06 6.13
N ASN A 53 -13.33 -19.85 6.17
CA ASN A 53 -13.99 -20.42 4.98
C ASN A 53 -14.54 -19.36 4.01
N ARG A 54 -14.67 -18.10 4.42
CA ARG A 54 -15.04 -16.99 3.55
C ARG A 54 -13.92 -16.62 2.58
N TYR A 55 -12.66 -17.00 2.87
CA TYR A 55 -11.47 -16.73 2.07
C TYR A 55 -10.80 -18.05 1.63
N PRO A 56 -11.49 -18.91 0.85
CA PRO A 56 -11.05 -20.28 0.55
C PRO A 56 -9.72 -20.34 -0.23
N ASP A 57 -9.32 -19.24 -0.85
CA ASP A 57 -8.07 -19.17 -1.60
C ASP A 57 -6.87 -18.74 -0.72
N ALA A 58 -7.10 -18.11 0.44
CA ALA A 58 -6.02 -17.56 1.27
C ALA A 58 -5.08 -18.65 1.80
N SER A 59 -5.62 -19.78 2.28
CA SER A 59 -4.82 -20.90 2.78
C SER A 59 -3.98 -21.62 1.72
N LYS A 60 -4.37 -21.47 0.43
CA LYS A 60 -3.71 -22.12 -0.70
C LYS A 60 -2.53 -21.32 -1.26
N GLN A 61 -2.38 -20.06 -0.83
CA GLN A 61 -1.30 -19.20 -1.31
C GLN A 61 0.01 -19.55 -0.61
N ASP A 62 1.07 -19.59 -1.40
CA ASP A 62 2.44 -19.68 -0.91
C ASP A 62 2.90 -18.28 -0.49
N ILE A 63 2.83 -18.03 0.83
CA ILE A 63 3.23 -16.73 1.38
C ILE A 63 4.74 -16.54 1.40
N ASP A 64 5.50 -17.61 1.54
CA ASP A 64 6.97 -17.53 1.58
C ASP A 64 7.49 -17.16 0.19
N ALA A 65 6.95 -17.75 -0.86
CA ALA A 65 7.27 -17.37 -2.24
C ALA A 65 6.97 -15.88 -2.52
N GLN A 66 5.84 -15.35 -2.03
CA GLN A 66 5.54 -13.92 -2.19
C GLN A 66 6.51 -13.03 -1.42
N LEU A 67 6.89 -13.41 -0.19
CA LEU A 67 7.81 -12.63 0.64
C LEU A 67 9.24 -12.67 0.08
N GLU A 68 9.70 -13.80 -0.42
CA GLU A 68 10.98 -13.94 -1.11
C GLU A 68 11.01 -13.10 -2.40
N TRP A 69 9.95 -13.15 -3.18
CA TRP A 69 9.80 -12.31 -4.37
C TRP A 69 9.82 -10.82 -4.02
N LEU A 70 9.13 -10.41 -2.96
CA LEU A 70 9.14 -9.02 -2.50
C LEU A 70 10.54 -8.57 -2.09
N ASP A 71 11.24 -9.37 -1.29
CA ASP A 71 12.62 -9.07 -0.88
C ASP A 71 13.55 -8.93 -2.10
N ALA A 72 13.48 -9.87 -3.05
CA ALA A 72 14.26 -9.82 -4.27
C ALA A 72 13.94 -8.60 -5.14
N THR A 73 12.65 -8.25 -5.25
CA THR A 73 12.17 -7.08 -5.99
C THR A 73 12.71 -5.78 -5.40
N LEU A 74 12.62 -5.63 -4.07
CA LEU A 74 13.13 -4.44 -3.38
C LEU A 74 14.65 -4.35 -3.47
N LYS A 75 15.36 -5.46 -3.27
CA LYS A 75 16.83 -5.52 -3.37
C LYS A 75 17.36 -5.11 -4.74
N THR A 76 16.63 -5.42 -5.80
CA THR A 76 17.06 -5.14 -7.18
C THR A 76 16.51 -3.84 -7.75
N ALA A 77 15.62 -3.16 -7.03
CA ALA A 77 15.03 -1.89 -7.45
C ALA A 77 16.11 -0.79 -7.56
N LYS A 78 16.11 -0.09 -8.71
CA LYS A 78 17.04 1.00 -9.03
C LYS A 78 16.32 2.30 -9.36
N GLU A 79 15.00 2.27 -9.27
CA GLU A 79 14.13 3.41 -9.55
C GLU A 79 14.35 4.51 -8.50
N ASP A 80 14.05 5.74 -8.89
CA ASP A 80 14.19 6.90 -7.98
C ASP A 80 13.35 6.72 -6.71
N TRP A 81 12.17 6.12 -6.87
CA TRP A 81 11.23 5.88 -5.79
C TRP A 81 10.60 4.49 -5.86
N VAL A 82 10.41 3.89 -4.71
CA VAL A 82 9.70 2.61 -4.56
C VAL A 82 8.50 2.80 -3.65
N ILE A 83 7.32 2.44 -4.17
CA ILE A 83 6.05 2.45 -3.44
C ILE A 83 5.53 1.01 -3.38
N VAL A 84 5.21 0.53 -2.18
CA VAL A 84 4.55 -0.76 -2.01
C VAL A 84 3.06 -0.52 -1.74
N VAL A 85 2.20 -1.26 -2.44
CA VAL A 85 0.74 -1.14 -2.34
C VAL A 85 0.14 -2.48 -1.91
N GLY A 86 -0.65 -2.45 -0.86
CA GLY A 86 -1.43 -3.60 -0.38
C GLY A 86 -2.82 -3.17 0.05
N HIS A 87 -3.70 -4.13 0.38
CA HIS A 87 -5.05 -3.77 0.86
C HIS A 87 -5.05 -3.46 2.36
N HIS A 88 -4.43 -4.32 3.17
CA HIS A 88 -4.46 -4.22 4.63
C HIS A 88 -3.35 -3.33 5.16
N PRO A 89 -3.59 -2.53 6.20
CA PRO A 89 -2.59 -1.63 6.76
C PRO A 89 -1.53 -2.38 7.56
N MET A 90 -0.30 -1.89 7.49
CA MET A 90 0.76 -2.23 8.43
C MET A 90 0.60 -1.42 9.72
N TYR A 91 0.24 -0.15 9.57
CA TYR A 91 -0.09 0.76 10.68
C TYR A 91 -1.33 1.55 10.31
N ALA A 92 -2.31 1.59 11.21
CA ALA A 92 -3.51 2.40 11.09
C ALA A 92 -4.10 2.69 12.46
N GLU A 93 -4.65 3.88 12.62
CA GLU A 93 -5.44 4.26 13.78
C GLU A 93 -6.84 3.67 13.63
N THR A 94 -7.07 2.57 14.30
CA THR A 94 -8.36 1.86 14.34
C THR A 94 -8.49 1.06 15.63
N LYS A 95 -9.72 0.88 16.09
CA LYS A 95 -10.00 -0.03 17.22
C LYS A 95 -10.19 -1.48 16.78
N LYS A 96 -10.32 -1.68 15.46
CA LYS A 96 -10.50 -3.01 14.85
C LYS A 96 -9.21 -3.41 14.15
N ASP A 97 -9.13 -4.67 13.79
CA ASP A 97 -8.11 -5.18 12.88
C ASP A 97 -6.65 -5.05 13.39
N ILE A 98 -6.48 -4.96 14.73
CA ILE A 98 -5.14 -4.88 15.36
C ILE A 98 -4.34 -6.17 15.12
N ALA A 99 -5.00 -7.33 15.14
CA ALA A 99 -4.36 -8.61 14.86
C ALA A 99 -3.87 -8.68 13.42
N GLU A 100 -4.65 -8.17 12.47
CA GLU A 100 -4.29 -8.09 11.05
C GLU A 100 -3.04 -7.20 10.85
N GLN A 101 -3.00 -6.04 11.50
CA GLN A 101 -1.82 -5.16 11.45
C GLN A 101 -0.57 -5.87 11.99
N LYS A 102 -0.69 -6.62 13.10
CA LYS A 102 0.44 -7.39 13.67
C LYS A 102 0.93 -8.47 12.72
N ASP A 103 0.04 -9.15 12.03
CA ASP A 103 0.39 -10.17 11.04
C ASP A 103 1.14 -9.54 9.84
N ILE A 104 0.65 -8.41 9.33
CA ILE A 104 1.30 -7.66 8.26
C ILE A 104 2.67 -7.13 8.71
N GLN A 105 2.76 -6.53 9.91
CA GLN A 105 4.04 -6.06 10.47
C GLN A 105 5.05 -7.18 10.59
N ARG A 106 4.67 -8.32 11.16
CA ARG A 106 5.55 -9.48 11.36
C ARG A 106 6.19 -9.97 10.06
N ARG A 107 5.46 -9.89 8.94
CA ARG A 107 5.89 -10.39 7.63
C ARG A 107 6.62 -9.36 6.79
N LEU A 108 6.13 -8.13 6.75
CA LEU A 108 6.65 -7.12 5.83
C LEU A 108 7.73 -6.22 6.44
N LEU A 109 7.63 -5.90 7.75
CA LEU A 109 8.55 -4.96 8.37
C LEU A 109 10.03 -5.40 8.29
N PRO A 110 10.38 -6.68 8.53
CA PRO A 110 11.76 -7.13 8.38
C PRO A 110 12.31 -6.93 6.96
N ILE A 111 11.46 -7.13 5.94
CA ILE A 111 11.84 -6.96 4.53
C ILE A 111 12.05 -5.48 4.22
N PHE A 112 11.17 -4.59 4.69
CA PHE A 112 11.29 -3.16 4.48
C PHE A 112 12.53 -2.60 5.17
N GLN A 113 12.78 -2.98 6.41
CA GLN A 113 13.96 -2.56 7.18
C GLN A 113 15.27 -3.05 6.55
N LYS A 114 15.31 -4.29 6.09
CA LYS A 114 16.48 -4.88 5.43
C LYS A 114 16.87 -4.13 4.15
N ASN A 115 15.88 -3.74 3.33
CA ASN A 115 16.15 -3.09 2.04
C ASN A 115 16.25 -1.57 2.15
N GLY A 116 15.49 -0.94 3.06
CA GLY A 116 15.57 0.48 3.39
C GLY A 116 15.13 1.46 2.29
N ASN A 117 14.60 0.97 1.16
CA ASN A 117 14.29 1.76 -0.03
C ASN A 117 12.79 1.96 -0.29
N VAL A 118 11.92 1.45 0.57
CA VAL A 118 10.47 1.68 0.44
C VAL A 118 10.15 3.10 0.91
N ALA A 119 9.80 3.98 -0.02
CA ALA A 119 9.44 5.35 0.28
C ALA A 119 8.08 5.45 0.96
N MET A 120 7.09 4.73 0.44
CA MET A 120 5.72 4.70 0.98
C MET A 120 5.13 3.29 0.93
N TYR A 121 4.36 2.94 1.96
CA TYR A 121 3.42 1.82 1.93
C TYR A 121 1.99 2.37 1.90
N VAL A 122 1.27 2.11 0.81
CA VAL A 122 -0.08 2.64 0.59
C VAL A 122 -1.08 1.49 0.69
N CYS A 123 -2.12 1.68 1.49
CA CYS A 123 -3.15 0.66 1.70
C CYS A 123 -4.55 1.29 1.77
N GLY A 124 -5.58 0.45 1.90
CA GLY A 124 -6.97 0.84 2.07
C GLY A 124 -7.58 0.28 3.35
N HIS A 125 -8.65 -0.51 3.22
CA HIS A 125 -9.30 -1.32 4.26
C HIS A 125 -10.06 -0.53 5.35
N ILE A 126 -9.47 0.54 5.89
CA ILE A 126 -10.00 1.25 7.07
C ILE A 126 -11.04 2.32 6.69
N HIS A 127 -11.12 2.72 5.42
CA HIS A 127 -12.09 3.68 4.90
C HIS A 127 -12.00 5.09 5.52
N ASN A 128 -10.79 5.57 5.67
CA ASN A 128 -10.48 6.96 6.01
C ASN A 128 -9.07 7.29 5.53
N PHE A 129 -8.71 8.56 5.49
CA PHE A 129 -7.35 8.96 5.20
C PHE A 129 -6.51 8.94 6.46
N GLN A 130 -5.29 8.38 6.37
CA GLN A 130 -4.29 8.48 7.43
C GLN A 130 -2.89 8.60 6.82
N HIS A 131 -2.04 9.38 7.45
CA HIS A 131 -0.60 9.39 7.26
C HIS A 131 0.07 9.13 8.61
N ILE A 132 0.82 8.05 8.68
CA ILE A 132 1.53 7.61 9.88
C ILE A 132 3.02 7.55 9.57
N ARG A 133 3.84 8.07 10.47
CA ARG A 133 5.29 8.02 10.40
C ARG A 133 5.85 7.45 11.70
N LYS A 134 6.69 6.43 11.59
CA LYS A 134 7.36 5.82 12.75
C LYS A 134 8.76 6.42 12.90
N PRO A 135 9.20 6.78 14.13
CA PRO A 135 10.50 7.45 14.33
C PRO A 135 11.72 6.66 13.88
N SER A 136 11.63 5.33 13.85
CA SER A 136 12.72 4.42 13.49
C SER A 136 12.63 3.91 12.05
N ASP A 137 11.74 4.49 11.23
CA ASP A 137 11.43 3.96 9.92
C ASP A 137 11.45 5.06 8.86
N ASN A 138 12.05 4.74 7.70
CA ASN A 138 12.07 5.65 6.57
C ASN A 138 10.82 5.59 5.70
N THR A 139 9.92 4.65 5.95
CA THR A 139 8.70 4.46 5.18
C THR A 139 7.58 5.34 5.72
N ASP A 140 6.91 6.07 4.84
CA ASP A 140 5.65 6.73 5.16
C ASP A 140 4.49 5.73 4.95
N TYR A 141 3.65 5.54 5.97
CA TYR A 141 2.51 4.63 5.95
C TYR A 141 1.24 5.43 5.67
N VAL A 142 0.59 5.11 4.56
CA VAL A 142 -0.58 5.84 4.06
C VAL A 142 -1.78 4.91 3.99
N VAL A 143 -2.84 5.23 4.72
CA VAL A 143 -4.16 4.64 4.48
C VAL A 143 -4.90 5.56 3.53
N ASN A 144 -5.21 5.05 2.33
CA ASN A 144 -6.04 5.74 1.36
C ASN A 144 -7.51 5.39 1.63
N THR A 145 -8.35 6.41 1.61
CA THR A 145 -9.77 6.27 1.91
C THR A 145 -10.53 5.47 0.84
N ALA A 146 -11.83 5.29 1.04
CA ALA A 146 -12.75 4.75 0.04
C ALA A 146 -13.55 5.86 -0.65
N GLY A 147 -14.01 5.59 -1.87
CA GLY A 147 -14.88 6.51 -2.63
C GLY A 147 -16.33 6.54 -2.15
N SER A 148 -16.77 5.59 -1.33
CA SER A 148 -18.19 5.41 -1.00
C SER A 148 -18.52 5.40 0.48
N LEU A 149 -17.59 5.02 1.35
CA LEU A 149 -17.82 4.86 2.78
C LEU A 149 -16.68 5.50 3.55
N SER A 150 -17.00 6.20 4.64
CA SER A 150 -16.00 6.74 5.55
C SER A 150 -16.19 6.24 6.99
N ARG A 151 -15.11 6.17 7.73
CA ARG A 151 -15.10 5.81 9.17
C ARG A 151 -14.37 6.86 9.97
N LYS A 152 -14.89 7.13 11.19
CA LYS A 152 -14.24 8.02 12.14
C LYS A 152 -12.84 7.52 12.49
N VAL A 153 -11.92 8.45 12.67
CA VAL A 153 -10.53 8.21 13.04
C VAL A 153 -10.11 9.24 14.09
N LYS A 154 -9.19 8.85 14.95
CA LYS A 154 -8.60 9.73 15.96
C LYS A 154 -7.08 9.56 15.90
N ALA A 155 -6.37 10.68 15.83
CA ALA A 155 -4.92 10.70 15.81
C ALA A 155 -4.30 10.20 17.13
N THR A 156 -3.12 9.59 17.02
CA THR A 156 -2.19 9.28 18.11
C THR A 156 -0.83 9.90 17.82
N ASP A 157 0.16 9.66 18.65
CA ASP A 157 1.48 10.32 18.59
C ASP A 157 2.25 10.11 17.26
N CYS A 158 1.98 9.00 16.56
CA CYS A 158 2.62 8.71 15.26
C CYS A 158 1.81 9.19 14.05
N THR A 159 0.62 9.75 14.27
CA THR A 159 -0.28 10.22 13.20
C THR A 159 0.13 11.62 12.77
N GLN A 160 0.60 11.76 11.54
CA GLN A 160 0.90 13.06 10.94
C GLN A 160 -0.37 13.75 10.45
N PHE A 161 -1.33 12.95 9.95
CA PHE A 161 -2.63 13.41 9.48
C PHE A 161 -3.66 12.28 9.54
N CYS A 162 -4.92 12.63 9.80
CA CYS A 162 -6.04 11.72 9.59
C CYS A 162 -7.33 12.50 9.29
N SER A 163 -8.19 11.93 8.45
CA SER A 163 -9.49 12.50 8.09
C SER A 163 -10.51 11.40 7.77
N PRO A 164 -11.76 11.53 8.23
CA PRO A 164 -12.84 10.62 7.86
C PRO A 164 -13.43 10.90 6.46
N SER A 165 -12.83 11.79 5.67
CA SER A 165 -13.34 12.12 4.33
C SER A 165 -13.24 10.95 3.37
N THR A 166 -14.17 10.88 2.42
CA THR A 166 -14.05 10.06 1.20
C THR A 166 -13.25 10.83 0.15
N GLY A 167 -12.67 10.12 -0.82
CA GLY A 167 -11.89 10.75 -1.88
C GLY A 167 -10.89 9.79 -2.53
N PHE A 168 -9.76 10.33 -2.96
CA PHE A 168 -8.69 9.57 -3.62
C PHE A 168 -7.33 10.24 -3.37
N SER A 169 -6.27 9.56 -3.79
CA SER A 169 -4.92 10.16 -3.75
C SER A 169 -4.29 10.19 -5.14
N VAL A 170 -3.46 11.21 -5.36
CA VAL A 170 -2.64 11.37 -6.56
C VAL A 170 -1.17 11.36 -6.15
N VAL A 171 -0.34 10.61 -6.89
CA VAL A 171 1.10 10.59 -6.68
C VAL A 171 1.77 11.43 -7.77
N SER A 172 2.68 12.30 -7.36
CA SER A 172 3.58 13.03 -8.23
C SER A 172 5.03 12.84 -7.78
N ALA A 173 5.97 12.80 -8.72
CA ALA A 173 7.37 12.62 -8.38
C ALA A 173 8.31 13.37 -9.32
N SER A 174 9.44 13.76 -8.76
CA SER A 174 10.66 14.11 -9.47
C SER A 174 11.82 13.26 -8.93
N LYS A 175 13.02 13.39 -9.50
CA LYS A 175 14.20 12.69 -8.95
C LYS A 175 14.48 13.01 -7.48
N GLN A 176 14.11 14.21 -7.03
CA GLN A 176 14.41 14.71 -5.68
C GLN A 176 13.22 14.65 -4.73
N LYS A 177 11.99 14.52 -5.25
CA LYS A 177 10.80 14.65 -4.41
C LYS A 177 9.69 13.70 -4.87
N LEU A 178 9.13 12.98 -3.90
CA LEU A 178 7.93 12.16 -4.06
C LEU A 178 6.81 12.77 -3.21
N GLN A 179 5.62 12.94 -3.79
CA GLN A 179 4.46 13.48 -3.11
C GLN A 179 3.24 12.59 -3.34
N LEU A 180 2.43 12.41 -2.29
CA LEU A 180 1.11 11.80 -2.37
C LEU A 180 0.10 12.80 -1.83
N HIS A 181 -0.77 13.29 -2.72
CA HIS A 181 -1.79 14.29 -2.44
C HIS A 181 -3.11 13.60 -2.10
N MET A 182 -3.62 13.79 -0.89
CA MET A 182 -4.93 13.30 -0.47
C MET A 182 -5.99 14.32 -0.86
N ILE A 183 -6.92 13.92 -1.72
CA ILE A 183 -7.96 14.79 -2.28
C ILE A 183 -9.32 14.27 -1.82
N ASP A 184 -10.12 15.14 -1.20
CA ASP A 184 -11.45 14.78 -0.74
C ASP A 184 -12.46 14.72 -1.90
N LYS A 185 -13.70 14.33 -1.58
CA LYS A 185 -14.78 14.20 -2.57
C LYS A 185 -15.22 15.53 -3.20
N GLU A 186 -14.89 16.68 -2.60
CA GLU A 186 -15.09 18.00 -3.13
C GLU A 186 -13.95 18.45 -4.08
N GLY A 187 -12.93 17.62 -4.27
CA GLY A 187 -11.76 17.92 -5.09
C GLY A 187 -10.71 18.80 -4.39
N LYS A 188 -10.83 18.97 -3.08
CA LYS A 188 -9.89 19.76 -2.29
C LYS A 188 -8.73 18.87 -1.81
N GLU A 189 -7.49 19.33 -1.98
CA GLU A 189 -6.34 18.75 -1.30
C GLU A 189 -6.43 19.03 0.19
N ILE A 190 -6.49 17.96 0.99
CA ILE A 190 -6.61 18.02 2.45
C ILE A 190 -5.32 17.66 3.16
N HIS A 191 -4.38 17.01 2.49
CA HIS A 191 -3.05 16.68 3.00
C HIS A 191 -2.12 16.27 1.87
N CYS A 192 -0.84 16.53 2.05
CA CYS A 192 0.23 16.05 1.17
C CYS A 192 1.31 15.33 1.99
N VAL A 193 1.52 14.05 1.69
CA VAL A 193 2.70 13.31 2.16
C VAL A 193 3.86 13.65 1.25
N SER A 194 4.93 14.18 1.79
CA SER A 194 6.11 14.60 1.00
C SER A 194 7.37 13.93 1.53
N LYS A 195 8.19 13.42 0.61
CA LYS A 195 9.49 12.82 0.87
C LYS A 195 10.53 13.40 -0.08
N GLU A 196 11.67 13.78 0.46
CA GLU A 196 12.82 14.30 -0.28
C GLU A 196 14.02 13.37 -0.10
N LYS A 197 14.91 13.33 -1.12
CA LYS A 197 16.20 12.63 -1.07
C LYS A 197 17.25 13.48 -0.39
#